data_13def06c6d7aa4a52a1c2fddf4ce1a75
#
_entry.id   13def06c6d7aa4a52a1c2fddf4ce1a75
#
_cell.length_a   1.000
_cell.length_b   1.000
_cell.length_c   1.000
_cell.angle_alpha   90.00
_cell.angle_beta   90.00
_cell.angle_gamma   90.00
#
_symmetry.space_group_name_H-M   'P 1'
#
loop_
_entity.id
_entity.type
_entity.pdbx_description
1 polymer ?
#
loop_
_entity_poly.entity_id
_entity_poly.type
_entity_poly.pdbx_seq_one_letter_code
_entity_poly.pdbx_strand_id
1 'polypeptide(L)'
;MAQASQAGPVLELEDVTKSFGAVVALRSASLTVDAGSIHALIGENGAGKSTLIKIVAGVHRRDSGTFRFQGADTDFASTAESKAAGIAVIYQEPTLFPDLSVTENIFMGRQPLGRGRRIDRAAMHTEAEALFARLGVFIDPRRLARGLSIADQQIIEIAKAISLDAALLIMDEPTAALSGVEVERLFAVARSLRDEGRGLVFISHRFEEVFELCDTVTVMRDGSYVSTKKIADTTVDALVAEMVGREVADLFPKTVAPIGDVVLDVQGLSSVGLFADVSFQVRAGEIVGLSGLVGAGRSEIARAIFGVDRYDSGSVELLGKRVPPRSPAAAIRAGMALVPEDRRKQGLVTESSVARNVAGVIRRGLTSAGLLTGRAENRAAGPWAGRLEVKTSSLDMNAATMSGGNQQKVVIAKWLATEPKLLIIDEPTRGIDVGTKSEVHRLLSDLAGQGMAILMISSELPEVLGMADRILVVCEGRITAELDRDEATPETVMFAATNAVTHTGPSVATEVPA
;
A
#
# COMPACT_ATOMS: atom_id res chain seq x y z
N MET A 1 15.36 -30.08 -29.92
CA MET A 1 15.74 -28.65 -29.99
C MET A 1 14.66 -27.95 -30.78
N ALA A 2 13.65 -27.45 -30.09
CA ALA A 2 12.59 -26.62 -30.66
C ALA A 2 13.15 -25.21 -30.84
N GLN A 3 13.10 -24.68 -32.05
CA GLN A 3 13.42 -23.32 -32.40
C GLN A 3 12.48 -22.41 -31.57
N ALA A 4 13.04 -21.63 -30.63
CA ALA A 4 12.35 -20.49 -30.05
C ALA A 4 12.03 -19.53 -31.22
N SER A 5 10.77 -19.49 -31.61
CA SER A 5 10.24 -18.49 -32.54
C SER A 5 10.55 -17.13 -31.91
N GLN A 6 11.36 -16.30 -32.56
CA GLN A 6 11.48 -14.87 -32.28
C GLN A 6 10.17 -14.22 -32.71
N ALA A 7 9.13 -14.40 -31.91
CA ALA A 7 7.93 -13.57 -32.01
C ALA A 7 8.37 -12.17 -31.58
N GLY A 8 8.22 -11.19 -32.48
CA GLY A 8 8.52 -9.78 -32.19
C GLY A 8 7.65 -9.24 -31.04
N PRO A 9 7.84 -7.98 -30.64
CA PRO A 9 7.11 -7.38 -29.56
C PRO A 9 5.59 -7.38 -29.84
N VAL A 10 4.80 -7.71 -28.82
CA VAL A 10 3.34 -7.64 -28.89
C VAL A 10 2.85 -6.21 -28.72
N LEU A 11 3.59 -5.38 -27.97
CA LEU A 11 3.33 -3.97 -27.74
C LEU A 11 4.63 -3.18 -27.92
N GLU A 12 4.55 -2.08 -28.69
CA GLU A 12 5.62 -1.07 -28.80
C GLU A 12 5.02 0.33 -28.65
N LEU A 13 5.51 1.05 -27.69
CA LEU A 13 5.23 2.48 -27.46
C LEU A 13 6.56 3.22 -27.51
N GLU A 14 6.66 4.27 -28.34
CA GLU A 14 7.87 5.08 -28.46
C GLU A 14 7.50 6.55 -28.36
N ASP A 15 8.15 7.26 -27.44
CA ASP A 15 8.02 8.70 -27.23
C ASP A 15 6.57 9.21 -27.12
N VAL A 16 5.71 8.41 -26.49
CA VAL A 16 4.30 8.72 -26.31
C VAL A 16 4.13 9.92 -25.38
N THR A 17 3.39 10.93 -25.83
CA THR A 17 3.06 12.12 -25.04
C THR A 17 1.58 12.21 -24.75
N LYS A 18 1.25 12.83 -23.60
CA LYS A 18 -0.14 13.14 -23.24
C LYS A 18 -0.23 14.30 -22.27
N SER A 19 -1.10 15.26 -22.63
CA SER A 19 -1.43 16.41 -21.77
C SER A 19 -2.93 16.47 -21.50
N PHE A 20 -3.28 16.94 -20.32
CA PHE A 20 -4.64 17.23 -19.90
C PHE A 20 -4.73 18.70 -19.47
N GLY A 21 -5.12 19.56 -20.41
CA GLY A 21 -5.06 21.00 -20.20
C GLY A 21 -3.62 21.47 -19.91
N ALA A 22 -3.38 22.08 -18.77
CA ALA A 22 -2.05 22.55 -18.35
C ALA A 22 -1.15 21.45 -17.75
N VAL A 23 -1.69 20.25 -17.50
CA VAL A 23 -0.96 19.16 -16.86
C VAL A 23 -0.40 18.23 -17.92
N VAL A 24 0.93 18.14 -18.01
CA VAL A 24 1.63 17.16 -18.86
C VAL A 24 1.74 15.84 -18.09
N ALA A 25 0.96 14.84 -18.47
CA ALA A 25 0.94 13.53 -17.82
C ALA A 25 2.00 12.57 -18.39
N LEU A 26 2.29 12.66 -19.70
CA LEU A 26 3.38 11.94 -20.36
C LEU A 26 4.18 12.93 -21.21
N ARG A 27 5.49 12.96 -21.01
CA ARG A 27 6.45 13.82 -21.74
C ARG A 27 7.14 13.06 -22.88
N SER A 28 7.54 11.83 -22.63
CA SER A 28 8.18 10.90 -23.56
C SER A 28 8.18 9.53 -22.90
N ALA A 29 7.09 8.78 -23.06
CA ALA A 29 6.94 7.46 -22.47
C ALA A 29 7.17 6.38 -23.52
N SER A 30 8.01 5.40 -23.22
CA SER A 30 8.31 4.27 -24.08
C SER A 30 8.16 2.96 -23.30
N LEU A 31 7.59 1.93 -23.96
CA LEU A 31 7.40 0.61 -23.37
C LEU A 31 7.36 -0.43 -24.49
N THR A 32 8.20 -1.44 -24.40
CA THR A 32 8.18 -2.57 -25.33
C THR A 32 7.91 -3.85 -24.55
N VAL A 33 6.93 -4.64 -24.99
CA VAL A 33 6.55 -5.91 -24.36
C VAL A 33 6.63 -7.02 -25.40
N ASP A 34 7.44 -8.02 -25.12
CA ASP A 34 7.60 -9.18 -26.01
C ASP A 34 6.49 -10.22 -25.76
N ALA A 35 6.14 -10.95 -26.82
CA ALA A 35 5.28 -12.12 -26.68
C ALA A 35 5.98 -13.19 -25.84
N GLY A 36 5.25 -13.83 -24.91
CA GLY A 36 5.81 -14.83 -23.99
C GLY A 36 6.73 -14.23 -22.92
N SER A 37 6.49 -12.99 -22.50
CA SER A 37 7.25 -12.32 -21.46
C SER A 37 6.34 -11.61 -20.45
N ILE A 38 6.81 -11.52 -19.22
CA ILE A 38 6.17 -10.71 -18.16
C ILE A 38 7.03 -9.48 -17.94
N HIS A 39 6.49 -8.32 -18.28
CA HIS A 39 7.17 -7.04 -18.24
C HIS A 39 6.67 -6.18 -17.07
N ALA A 40 7.54 -5.85 -16.13
CA ALA A 40 7.20 -4.91 -15.08
C ALA A 40 7.19 -3.46 -15.57
N LEU A 41 6.19 -2.68 -15.18
CA LEU A 41 6.17 -1.23 -15.37
C LEU A 41 6.16 -0.56 -14.00
N ILE A 42 7.28 0.02 -13.60
CA ILE A 42 7.47 0.65 -12.29
C ILE A 42 7.72 2.16 -12.40
N GLY A 43 7.51 2.86 -11.30
CA GLY A 43 7.67 4.31 -11.20
C GLY A 43 6.86 4.84 -10.03
N GLU A 44 7.14 6.05 -9.59
CA GLU A 44 6.38 6.72 -8.52
C GLU A 44 4.91 6.98 -8.89
N ASN A 45 4.10 7.32 -7.88
CA ASN A 45 2.76 7.83 -8.13
C ASN A 45 2.86 9.17 -8.88
N GLY A 46 2.17 9.26 -10.01
CA GLY A 46 2.31 10.41 -10.91
C GLY A 46 3.37 10.24 -12.01
N ALA A 47 4.14 9.15 -12.04
CA ALA A 47 5.10 8.86 -13.11
C ALA A 47 4.49 8.63 -14.50
N GLY A 48 3.15 8.63 -14.60
CA GLY A 48 2.44 8.48 -15.88
C GLY A 48 2.01 7.06 -16.22
N LYS A 49 2.33 6.03 -15.41
CA LYS A 49 1.99 4.61 -15.66
C LYS A 49 0.53 4.40 -16.01
N SER A 50 -0.38 4.83 -15.14
CA SER A 50 -1.83 4.66 -15.38
C SER A 50 -2.33 5.43 -16.60
N THR A 51 -1.70 6.57 -16.96
CA THR A 51 -2.01 7.31 -18.20
C THR A 51 -1.58 6.51 -19.42
N LEU A 52 -0.37 5.93 -19.39
CA LEU A 52 0.16 5.09 -20.46
C LEU A 52 -0.74 3.87 -20.68
N ILE A 53 -1.12 3.18 -19.60
CA ILE A 53 -2.04 2.04 -19.67
C ILE A 53 -3.43 2.44 -20.19
N LYS A 54 -3.95 3.59 -19.80
CA LYS A 54 -5.23 4.10 -20.33
C LYS A 54 -5.17 4.43 -21.83
N ILE A 55 -4.01 4.78 -22.36
CA ILE A 55 -3.80 4.94 -23.80
C ILE A 55 -3.85 3.56 -24.47
N VAL A 56 -3.11 2.58 -23.97
CA VAL A 56 -3.13 1.20 -24.49
C VAL A 56 -4.52 0.58 -24.43
N ALA A 57 -5.25 0.85 -23.35
CA ALA A 57 -6.63 0.41 -23.16
C ALA A 57 -7.67 1.14 -24.03
N GLY A 58 -7.29 2.16 -24.80
CA GLY A 58 -8.22 2.96 -25.62
C GLY A 58 -9.14 3.90 -24.82
N VAL A 59 -8.80 4.20 -23.55
CA VAL A 59 -9.53 5.21 -22.73
C VAL A 59 -9.13 6.62 -23.12
N HIS A 60 -7.84 6.81 -23.41
CA HIS A 60 -7.29 8.09 -23.86
C HIS A 60 -6.55 7.90 -25.18
N ARG A 61 -6.55 8.93 -26.02
CA ARG A 61 -5.65 8.99 -27.17
C ARG A 61 -4.36 9.69 -26.78
N ARG A 62 -3.22 9.22 -27.31
CA ARG A 62 -1.95 9.92 -27.23
C ARG A 62 -2.02 11.25 -28.00
N ASP A 63 -1.16 12.19 -27.66
CA ASP A 63 -1.03 13.44 -28.37
C ASP A 63 0.03 13.32 -29.49
N SER A 64 1.12 12.54 -29.24
CA SER A 64 2.16 12.21 -30.22
C SER A 64 2.89 10.91 -29.83
N GLY A 65 3.91 10.52 -30.62
CA GLY A 65 4.68 9.29 -30.44
C GLY A 65 4.15 8.14 -31.30
N THR A 66 4.72 6.96 -31.14
CA THR A 66 4.32 5.74 -31.85
C THR A 66 3.61 4.76 -30.94
N PHE A 67 2.56 4.12 -31.43
CA PHE A 67 1.91 3.00 -30.77
C PHE A 67 1.67 1.88 -31.79
N ARG A 68 2.37 0.76 -31.59
CA ARG A 68 2.19 -0.46 -32.40
C ARG A 68 1.70 -1.59 -31.51
N PHE A 69 0.71 -2.32 -32.01
CA PHE A 69 0.21 -3.53 -31.40
C PHE A 69 0.29 -4.68 -32.41
N GLN A 70 0.98 -5.77 -32.04
CA GLN A 70 1.26 -6.91 -32.94
C GLN A 70 1.88 -6.46 -34.28
N GLY A 71 2.80 -5.49 -34.23
CA GLY A 71 3.49 -4.93 -35.39
C GLY A 71 2.70 -3.96 -36.26
N ALA A 72 1.40 -3.71 -35.97
CA ALA A 72 0.57 -2.76 -36.68
C ALA A 72 0.48 -1.43 -35.96
N ASP A 73 0.67 -0.31 -36.69
CA ASP A 73 0.40 1.02 -36.14
C ASP A 73 -1.07 1.13 -35.72
N THR A 74 -1.29 1.59 -34.51
CA THR A 74 -2.58 1.51 -33.86
C THR A 74 -2.88 2.80 -33.06
N ASP A 75 -4.16 3.15 -32.98
CA ASP A 75 -4.65 4.22 -32.10
C ASP A 75 -6.11 3.92 -31.76
N PHE A 76 -6.35 3.19 -30.68
CA PHE A 76 -7.70 2.75 -30.33
C PHE A 76 -8.59 3.95 -29.94
N ALA A 77 -9.75 4.05 -30.58
CA ALA A 77 -10.72 5.10 -30.30
C ALA A 77 -11.60 4.79 -29.08
N SER A 78 -11.61 3.54 -28.61
CA SER A 78 -12.42 3.08 -27.49
C SER A 78 -11.84 1.82 -26.82
N THR A 79 -12.26 1.58 -25.59
CA THR A 79 -11.92 0.33 -24.87
C THR A 79 -12.51 -0.91 -25.54
N ALA A 80 -13.59 -0.77 -26.33
CA ALA A 80 -14.16 -1.86 -27.08
C ALA A 80 -13.23 -2.30 -28.23
N GLU A 81 -12.63 -1.34 -28.95
CA GLU A 81 -11.65 -1.62 -30.01
C GLU A 81 -10.39 -2.27 -29.44
N SER A 82 -9.82 -1.76 -28.35
CA SER A 82 -8.67 -2.33 -27.66
C SER A 82 -8.93 -3.78 -27.23
N LYS A 83 -10.08 -4.06 -26.62
CA LYS A 83 -10.50 -5.41 -26.25
C LYS A 83 -10.68 -6.33 -27.47
N ALA A 84 -11.30 -5.84 -28.54
CA ALA A 84 -11.48 -6.61 -29.77
C ALA A 84 -10.15 -6.93 -30.46
N ALA A 85 -9.14 -6.08 -30.31
CA ALA A 85 -7.78 -6.31 -30.79
C ALA A 85 -7.01 -7.34 -29.95
N GLY A 86 -7.49 -7.70 -28.75
CA GLY A 86 -6.85 -8.69 -27.87
C GLY A 86 -6.05 -8.08 -26.72
N ILE A 87 -6.46 -6.92 -26.20
CA ILE A 87 -5.89 -6.33 -24.99
C ILE A 87 -6.87 -6.47 -23.83
N ALA A 88 -6.44 -7.08 -22.73
CA ALA A 88 -7.21 -7.14 -21.48
C ALA A 88 -6.51 -6.34 -20.38
N VAL A 89 -7.28 -5.64 -19.57
CA VAL A 89 -6.77 -4.84 -18.45
C VAL A 89 -7.50 -5.23 -17.17
N ILE A 90 -6.73 -5.57 -16.14
CA ILE A 90 -7.18 -5.71 -14.76
C ILE A 90 -6.80 -4.43 -14.04
N TYR A 91 -7.80 -3.70 -13.55
CA TYR A 91 -7.59 -2.45 -12.82
C TYR A 91 -7.40 -2.69 -11.33
N GLN A 92 -6.77 -1.74 -10.66
CA GLN A 92 -6.50 -1.74 -9.22
C GLN A 92 -7.78 -1.91 -8.36
N GLU A 93 -8.88 -1.24 -8.75
CA GLU A 93 -10.17 -1.38 -8.10
C GLU A 93 -11.09 -2.25 -8.96
N PRO A 94 -11.68 -3.33 -8.41
CA PRO A 94 -12.63 -4.17 -9.15
C PRO A 94 -13.85 -3.37 -9.61
N THR A 95 -14.26 -3.59 -10.87
CA THR A 95 -15.36 -2.88 -11.52
C THR A 95 -16.60 -3.76 -11.73
N LEU A 96 -16.90 -4.62 -10.77
CA LEU A 96 -18.02 -5.55 -10.88
C LEU A 96 -19.37 -4.86 -10.66
N PHE A 97 -20.38 -5.35 -11.37
CA PHE A 97 -21.78 -4.98 -11.16
C PHE A 97 -22.35 -5.80 -9.99
N PRO A 98 -22.66 -5.18 -8.85
CA PRO A 98 -23.01 -5.93 -7.62
C PRO A 98 -24.32 -6.71 -7.73
N ASP A 99 -25.24 -6.27 -8.58
CA ASP A 99 -26.56 -6.88 -8.77
C ASP A 99 -26.60 -7.96 -9.86
N LEU A 100 -25.45 -8.24 -10.49
CA LEU A 100 -25.29 -9.34 -11.43
C LEU A 100 -24.59 -10.52 -10.78
N SER A 101 -24.84 -11.71 -11.31
CA SER A 101 -24.11 -12.91 -10.88
C SER A 101 -22.63 -12.82 -11.27
N VAL A 102 -21.81 -13.62 -10.61
CA VAL A 102 -20.38 -13.75 -10.94
C VAL A 102 -20.19 -14.09 -12.42
N THR A 103 -20.94 -15.05 -12.94
CA THR A 103 -20.90 -15.45 -14.36
C THR A 103 -21.31 -14.29 -15.29
N GLU A 104 -22.37 -13.54 -14.96
CA GLU A 104 -22.79 -12.40 -15.76
C GLU A 104 -21.74 -11.28 -15.77
N ASN A 105 -21.01 -11.07 -14.67
CA ASN A 105 -19.87 -10.14 -14.62
C ASN A 105 -18.72 -10.59 -15.53
N ILE A 106 -18.36 -11.89 -15.53
CA ILE A 106 -17.30 -12.43 -16.39
C ILE A 106 -17.64 -12.23 -17.86
N PHE A 107 -18.87 -12.55 -18.27
CA PHE A 107 -19.29 -12.55 -19.68
C PHE A 107 -20.02 -11.27 -20.13
N MET A 108 -19.95 -10.19 -19.35
CA MET A 108 -20.61 -8.93 -19.68
C MET A 108 -20.28 -8.45 -21.09
N GLY A 109 -21.35 -8.25 -21.92
CA GLY A 109 -21.23 -7.77 -23.31
C GLY A 109 -20.77 -8.81 -24.33
N ARG A 110 -20.54 -10.07 -23.93
CA ARG A 110 -20.07 -11.18 -24.80
C ARG A 110 -20.67 -12.53 -24.41
N GLN A 111 -21.90 -12.51 -23.93
CA GLN A 111 -22.61 -13.72 -23.53
C GLN A 111 -22.73 -14.70 -24.71
N PRO A 112 -22.33 -15.97 -24.56
CA PRO A 112 -22.52 -16.98 -25.59
C PRO A 112 -24.01 -17.15 -25.92
N LEU A 113 -24.28 -17.29 -27.22
CA LEU A 113 -25.65 -17.43 -27.70
C LEU A 113 -25.91 -18.87 -28.13
N GLY A 114 -26.93 -19.49 -27.56
CA GLY A 114 -27.44 -20.79 -27.95
C GLY A 114 -28.50 -20.73 -29.07
N ARG A 115 -29.29 -21.79 -29.22
CA ARG A 115 -30.34 -21.87 -30.23
C ARG A 115 -31.36 -20.72 -30.10
N GLY A 116 -31.69 -20.10 -31.21
CA GLY A 116 -32.63 -18.96 -31.25
C GLY A 116 -32.06 -17.65 -30.72
N ARG A 117 -30.71 -17.48 -30.69
CA ARG A 117 -30.02 -16.28 -30.23
C ARG A 117 -30.33 -15.92 -28.76
N ARG A 118 -30.68 -16.90 -27.94
CA ARG A 118 -30.85 -16.72 -26.49
C ARG A 118 -29.53 -16.92 -25.80
N ILE A 119 -29.29 -16.19 -24.71
CA ILE A 119 -28.09 -16.35 -23.86
C ILE A 119 -28.02 -17.79 -23.34
N ASP A 120 -26.89 -18.47 -23.59
CA ASP A 120 -26.61 -19.81 -23.11
C ASP A 120 -25.98 -19.74 -21.70
N ARG A 121 -26.85 -19.68 -20.69
CA ARG A 121 -26.41 -19.60 -19.30
C ARG A 121 -25.65 -20.87 -18.84
N ALA A 122 -25.99 -22.02 -19.40
CA ALA A 122 -25.31 -23.29 -19.03
C ALA A 122 -23.86 -23.26 -19.49
N ALA A 123 -23.60 -22.86 -20.75
CA ALA A 123 -22.25 -22.68 -21.28
C ALA A 123 -21.46 -21.66 -20.45
N MET A 124 -22.07 -20.50 -20.11
CA MET A 124 -21.44 -19.50 -19.26
C MET A 124 -21.02 -20.03 -17.89
N HIS A 125 -21.86 -20.82 -17.23
CA HIS A 125 -21.53 -21.41 -15.91
C HIS A 125 -20.41 -22.42 -16.02
N THR A 126 -20.44 -23.31 -17.00
CA THR A 126 -19.39 -24.33 -17.22
C THR A 126 -18.03 -23.67 -17.47
N GLU A 127 -18.01 -22.61 -18.31
CA GLU A 127 -16.78 -21.88 -18.60
C GLU A 127 -16.26 -21.11 -17.38
N ALA A 128 -17.15 -20.49 -16.59
CA ALA A 128 -16.75 -19.83 -15.35
C ALA A 128 -16.16 -20.81 -14.32
N GLU A 129 -16.76 -22.00 -14.19
CA GLU A 129 -16.23 -23.06 -13.33
C GLU A 129 -14.83 -23.51 -13.79
N ALA A 130 -14.61 -23.65 -15.10
CA ALA A 130 -13.30 -24.00 -15.66
C ALA A 130 -12.25 -22.91 -15.39
N LEU A 131 -12.64 -21.63 -15.50
CA LEU A 131 -11.74 -20.51 -15.17
C LEU A 131 -11.36 -20.50 -13.69
N PHE A 132 -12.31 -20.72 -12.79
CA PHE A 132 -12.03 -20.81 -11.35
C PHE A 132 -11.18 -22.03 -11.00
N ALA A 133 -11.42 -23.18 -11.64
CA ALA A 133 -10.57 -24.36 -11.47
C ALA A 133 -9.12 -24.09 -11.93
N ARG A 134 -8.92 -23.35 -13.04
CA ARG A 134 -7.59 -22.92 -13.51
C ARG A 134 -6.91 -21.98 -12.50
N LEU A 135 -7.67 -21.11 -11.84
CA LEU A 135 -7.18 -20.22 -10.79
C LEU A 135 -6.99 -20.92 -9.43
N GLY A 136 -7.40 -22.19 -9.31
CA GLY A 136 -7.33 -22.96 -8.07
C GLY A 136 -8.21 -22.41 -6.95
N VAL A 137 -9.33 -21.76 -7.29
CA VAL A 137 -10.26 -21.13 -6.35
C VAL A 137 -11.67 -21.71 -6.53
N PHE A 138 -12.49 -21.61 -5.49
CA PHE A 138 -13.89 -22.00 -5.54
C PHE A 138 -14.77 -20.77 -5.26
N ILE A 139 -15.43 -20.27 -6.31
CA ILE A 139 -16.45 -19.21 -6.21
C ILE A 139 -17.69 -19.74 -6.93
N ASP A 140 -18.86 -19.69 -6.28
CA ASP A 140 -20.12 -20.10 -6.93
C ASP A 140 -20.45 -19.12 -8.08
N PRO A 141 -20.47 -19.60 -9.35
CA PRO A 141 -20.72 -18.75 -10.51
C PRO A 141 -22.11 -18.10 -10.53
N ARG A 142 -23.06 -18.66 -9.79
CA ARG A 142 -24.45 -18.18 -9.72
C ARG A 142 -24.68 -17.13 -8.64
N ARG A 143 -23.75 -16.99 -7.69
CA ARG A 143 -23.82 -15.99 -6.63
C ARG A 143 -23.80 -14.59 -7.20
N LEU A 144 -24.54 -13.65 -6.59
CA LEU A 144 -24.44 -12.23 -6.91
C LEU A 144 -23.08 -11.69 -6.45
N ALA A 145 -22.53 -10.73 -7.20
CA ALA A 145 -21.27 -10.09 -6.83
C ALA A 145 -21.38 -9.23 -5.56
N ARG A 146 -22.59 -8.84 -5.18
CA ARG A 146 -22.86 -8.11 -3.93
C ARG A 146 -22.42 -8.91 -2.71
N GLY A 147 -21.63 -8.25 -1.84
CA GLY A 147 -21.15 -8.85 -0.58
C GLY A 147 -20.03 -9.87 -0.74
N LEU A 148 -19.38 -9.93 -1.89
CA LEU A 148 -18.11 -10.64 -2.06
C LEU A 148 -16.98 -9.85 -1.36
N SER A 149 -15.99 -10.57 -0.85
CA SER A 149 -14.75 -9.97 -0.36
C SER A 149 -14.03 -9.23 -1.50
N ILE A 150 -13.17 -8.26 -1.20
CA ILE A 150 -12.39 -7.56 -2.22
C ILE A 150 -11.48 -8.54 -2.96
N ALA A 151 -10.94 -9.55 -2.25
CA ALA A 151 -10.14 -10.62 -2.86
C ALA A 151 -10.94 -11.44 -3.87
N ASP A 152 -12.17 -11.88 -3.53
CA ASP A 152 -13.03 -12.60 -4.48
C ASP A 152 -13.36 -11.74 -5.70
N GLN A 153 -13.63 -10.44 -5.50
CA GLN A 153 -13.90 -9.52 -6.61
C GLN A 153 -12.69 -9.39 -7.53
N GLN A 154 -11.48 -9.33 -6.98
CA GLN A 154 -10.24 -9.28 -7.77
C GLN A 154 -10.03 -10.57 -8.57
N ILE A 155 -10.29 -11.73 -7.97
CA ILE A 155 -10.21 -13.03 -8.66
C ILE A 155 -11.21 -13.10 -9.83
N ILE A 156 -12.41 -12.54 -9.67
CA ILE A 156 -13.42 -12.49 -10.75
C ILE A 156 -12.94 -11.58 -11.90
N GLU A 157 -12.31 -10.43 -11.62
CA GLU A 157 -11.73 -9.57 -12.67
C GLU A 157 -10.58 -10.29 -13.40
N ILE A 158 -9.77 -11.06 -12.69
CA ILE A 158 -8.71 -11.90 -13.28
C ILE A 158 -9.35 -12.97 -14.19
N ALA A 159 -10.36 -13.70 -13.71
CA ALA A 159 -11.08 -14.70 -14.50
C ALA A 159 -11.71 -14.09 -15.77
N LYS A 160 -12.30 -12.90 -15.63
CA LYS A 160 -12.85 -12.12 -16.75
C LYS A 160 -11.78 -11.76 -17.78
N ALA A 161 -10.61 -11.30 -17.34
CA ALA A 161 -9.50 -10.96 -18.23
C ALA A 161 -8.94 -12.19 -18.96
N ILE A 162 -8.74 -13.31 -18.25
CA ILE A 162 -8.27 -14.57 -18.85
C ILE A 162 -9.27 -15.09 -19.91
N SER A 163 -10.59 -14.96 -19.63
CA SER A 163 -11.63 -15.41 -20.56
C SER A 163 -11.72 -14.61 -21.87
N LEU A 164 -10.99 -13.49 -21.98
CA LEU A 164 -10.91 -12.71 -23.22
C LEU A 164 -9.93 -13.30 -24.25
N ASP A 165 -9.14 -14.28 -23.88
CA ASP A 165 -8.11 -14.88 -24.74
C ASP A 165 -7.16 -13.83 -25.35
N ALA A 166 -6.80 -12.83 -24.55
CA ALA A 166 -6.05 -11.65 -24.98
C ALA A 166 -4.59 -11.99 -25.30
N ALA A 167 -4.02 -11.35 -26.33
CA ALA A 167 -2.60 -11.43 -26.68
C ALA A 167 -1.74 -10.62 -25.68
N LEU A 168 -2.31 -9.55 -25.10
CA LEU A 168 -1.68 -8.71 -24.09
C LEU A 168 -2.59 -8.61 -22.86
N LEU A 169 -2.06 -8.98 -21.69
CA LEU A 169 -2.73 -8.80 -20.41
C LEU A 169 -2.00 -7.76 -19.58
N ILE A 170 -2.71 -6.72 -19.14
CA ILE A 170 -2.18 -5.67 -18.27
C ILE A 170 -2.79 -5.86 -16.88
N MET A 171 -1.96 -5.91 -15.86
CA MET A 171 -2.33 -6.10 -14.46
C MET A 171 -1.85 -4.89 -13.65
N ASP A 172 -2.79 -4.02 -13.23
CA ASP A 172 -2.51 -2.82 -12.44
C ASP A 172 -2.75 -3.09 -10.95
N GLU A 173 -1.67 -3.30 -10.19
CA GLU A 173 -1.65 -3.67 -8.76
C GLU A 173 -2.59 -4.84 -8.39
N PRO A 174 -2.52 -5.97 -9.08
CA PRO A 174 -3.52 -7.04 -8.94
C PRO A 174 -3.48 -7.75 -7.58
N THR A 175 -2.41 -7.57 -6.82
CA THR A 175 -2.13 -8.26 -5.54
C THR A 175 -2.54 -7.46 -4.31
N ALA A 176 -2.94 -6.20 -4.47
CA ALA A 176 -3.17 -5.26 -3.36
C ALA A 176 -4.17 -5.75 -2.28
N ALA A 177 -5.13 -6.60 -2.67
CA ALA A 177 -6.16 -7.14 -1.79
C ALA A 177 -6.08 -8.66 -1.57
N LEU A 178 -5.05 -9.32 -2.11
CA LEU A 178 -4.89 -10.77 -2.08
C LEU A 178 -4.03 -11.22 -0.89
N SER A 179 -4.35 -12.38 -0.34
CA SER A 179 -3.49 -13.10 0.61
C SER A 179 -2.28 -13.71 -0.11
N GLY A 180 -1.22 -14.08 0.65
CA GLY A 180 -0.03 -14.70 0.07
C GLY A 180 -0.32 -15.93 -0.79
N VAL A 181 -1.26 -16.80 -0.34
CA VAL A 181 -1.68 -17.99 -1.10
C VAL A 181 -2.37 -17.63 -2.41
N GLU A 182 -3.16 -16.56 -2.43
CA GLU A 182 -3.84 -16.08 -3.65
C GLU A 182 -2.85 -15.41 -4.60
N VAL A 183 -1.84 -14.70 -4.09
CA VAL A 183 -0.73 -14.13 -4.89
C VAL A 183 0.05 -15.23 -5.60
N GLU A 184 0.44 -16.29 -4.90
CA GLU A 184 1.13 -17.44 -5.49
C GLU A 184 0.32 -18.09 -6.64
N ARG A 185 -1.00 -18.23 -6.46
CA ARG A 185 -1.89 -18.75 -7.50
C ARG A 185 -1.96 -17.82 -8.70
N LEU A 186 -2.06 -16.51 -8.48
CA LEU A 186 -2.04 -15.52 -9.55
C LEU A 186 -0.73 -15.60 -10.33
N PHE A 187 0.42 -15.73 -9.65
CA PHE A 187 1.73 -15.86 -10.28
C PHE A 187 1.84 -17.14 -11.11
N ALA A 188 1.33 -18.26 -10.60
CA ALA A 188 1.29 -19.52 -11.37
C ALA A 188 0.47 -19.35 -12.67
N VAL A 189 -0.67 -18.65 -12.61
CA VAL A 189 -1.50 -18.36 -13.78
C VAL A 189 -0.79 -17.40 -14.74
N ALA A 190 -0.15 -16.34 -14.24
CA ALA A 190 0.60 -15.40 -15.08
C ALA A 190 1.75 -16.10 -15.81
N ARG A 191 2.50 -16.99 -15.13
CA ARG A 191 3.54 -17.84 -15.74
C ARG A 191 2.95 -18.76 -16.82
N SER A 192 1.79 -19.39 -16.58
CA SER A 192 1.11 -20.23 -17.60
C SER A 192 0.73 -19.43 -18.84
N LEU A 193 0.19 -18.21 -18.68
CA LEU A 193 -0.16 -17.34 -19.81
C LEU A 193 1.06 -16.89 -20.60
N ARG A 194 2.15 -16.57 -19.91
CA ARG A 194 3.45 -16.28 -20.55
C ARG A 194 3.92 -17.47 -21.38
N ASP A 195 3.88 -18.68 -20.81
CA ASP A 195 4.33 -19.90 -21.48
C ASP A 195 3.43 -20.27 -22.69
N GLU A 196 2.17 -19.79 -22.70
CA GLU A 196 1.26 -19.84 -23.85
C GLU A 196 1.62 -18.79 -24.94
N GLY A 197 2.66 -17.98 -24.74
CA GLY A 197 3.13 -16.97 -25.70
C GLY A 197 2.46 -15.61 -25.57
N ARG A 198 1.72 -15.33 -24.48
CA ARG A 198 1.08 -14.02 -24.27
C ARG A 198 2.08 -13.03 -23.70
N GLY A 199 1.92 -11.74 -24.05
CA GLY A 199 2.61 -10.65 -23.37
C GLY A 199 1.85 -10.21 -22.12
N LEU A 200 2.57 -10.00 -21.02
CA LEU A 200 1.98 -9.50 -19.78
C LEU A 200 2.68 -8.22 -19.34
N VAL A 201 1.91 -7.21 -18.91
CA VAL A 201 2.41 -6.03 -18.20
C VAL A 201 1.98 -6.12 -16.75
N PHE A 202 2.92 -6.09 -15.84
CA PHE A 202 2.70 -6.17 -14.40
C PHE A 202 3.10 -4.86 -13.74
N ILE A 203 2.13 -4.18 -13.13
CA ILE A 203 2.37 -2.94 -12.38
C ILE A 203 2.24 -3.27 -10.91
N SER A 204 3.32 -3.09 -10.16
CA SER A 204 3.34 -3.23 -8.72
C SER A 204 4.33 -2.23 -8.12
N HIS A 205 4.08 -1.83 -6.89
CA HIS A 205 5.02 -1.07 -6.07
C HIS A 205 5.79 -1.98 -5.09
N ARG A 206 5.53 -3.29 -5.12
CA ARG A 206 6.19 -4.32 -4.31
C ARG A 206 7.29 -4.95 -5.13
N PHE A 207 8.54 -4.61 -4.80
CA PHE A 207 9.69 -5.10 -5.57
C PHE A 207 9.84 -6.61 -5.49
N GLU A 208 9.49 -7.24 -4.35
CA GLU A 208 9.53 -8.69 -4.18
C GLU A 208 8.69 -9.38 -5.28
N GLU A 209 7.50 -8.88 -5.55
CA GLU A 209 6.62 -9.40 -6.61
C GLU A 209 7.22 -9.22 -8.01
N VAL A 210 7.84 -8.07 -8.26
CA VAL A 210 8.48 -7.75 -9.54
C VAL A 210 9.66 -8.70 -9.80
N PHE A 211 10.51 -8.91 -8.80
CA PHE A 211 11.69 -9.78 -8.91
C PHE A 211 11.32 -11.26 -8.99
N GLU A 212 10.22 -11.67 -8.38
CA GLU A 212 9.74 -13.05 -8.42
C GLU A 212 9.07 -13.42 -9.74
N LEU A 213 8.28 -12.49 -10.31
CA LEU A 213 7.38 -12.79 -11.42
C LEU A 213 7.90 -12.34 -12.78
N CYS A 214 8.60 -11.21 -12.88
CA CYS A 214 8.86 -10.53 -14.14
C CYS A 214 10.19 -10.92 -14.78
N ASP A 215 10.25 -10.86 -16.11
CA ASP A 215 11.48 -11.12 -16.89
C ASP A 215 12.25 -9.81 -17.13
N THR A 216 11.51 -8.72 -17.39
CA THR A 216 12.03 -7.39 -17.72
C THR A 216 11.31 -6.31 -16.92
N VAL A 217 11.94 -5.16 -16.77
CA VAL A 217 11.37 -4.01 -16.06
C VAL A 217 11.64 -2.72 -16.81
N THR A 218 10.61 -1.90 -16.99
CA THR A 218 10.72 -0.51 -17.45
C THR A 218 10.45 0.44 -16.29
N VAL A 219 11.36 1.39 -16.12
CA VAL A 219 11.26 2.47 -15.12
C VAL A 219 10.73 3.73 -15.79
N MET A 220 9.68 4.33 -15.18
CA MET A 220 9.16 5.64 -15.56
C MET A 220 9.30 6.64 -14.42
N ARG A 221 9.60 7.90 -14.76
CA ARG A 221 9.68 9.02 -13.80
C ARG A 221 9.18 10.31 -14.45
N ASP A 222 8.33 11.06 -13.76
CA ASP A 222 7.81 12.39 -14.18
C ASP A 222 7.23 12.41 -15.61
N GLY A 223 6.51 11.34 -15.98
CA GLY A 223 5.90 11.18 -17.31
C GLY A 223 6.88 10.78 -18.42
N SER A 224 8.11 10.41 -18.07
CA SER A 224 9.18 10.05 -19.02
C SER A 224 9.69 8.62 -18.78
N TYR A 225 10.13 7.98 -19.84
CA TYR A 225 10.92 6.76 -19.81
C TYR A 225 12.29 7.02 -19.20
N VAL A 226 12.78 6.14 -18.34
CA VAL A 226 14.12 6.20 -17.75
C VAL A 226 14.99 5.08 -18.29
N SER A 227 14.57 3.82 -18.12
CA SER A 227 15.36 2.65 -18.55
C SER A 227 14.47 1.42 -18.72
N THR A 228 14.96 0.45 -19.49
CA THR A 228 14.43 -0.93 -19.53
C THR A 228 15.58 -1.91 -19.29
N LYS A 229 15.40 -2.85 -18.38
CA LYS A 229 16.40 -3.84 -17.98
C LYS A 229 15.79 -5.22 -17.82
N LYS A 230 16.62 -6.26 -17.92
CA LYS A 230 16.22 -7.59 -17.46
C LYS A 230 16.29 -7.60 -15.93
N ILE A 231 15.35 -8.29 -15.30
CA ILE A 231 15.33 -8.41 -13.82
C ILE A 231 16.63 -9.06 -13.31
N ALA A 232 17.17 -10.03 -14.05
CA ALA A 232 18.42 -10.70 -13.68
C ALA A 232 19.66 -9.77 -13.66
N ASP A 233 19.59 -8.63 -14.36
CA ASP A 233 20.73 -7.69 -14.54
C ASP A 233 20.59 -6.43 -13.65
N THR A 234 19.64 -6.41 -12.71
CA THR A 234 19.37 -5.23 -11.85
C THR A 234 19.15 -5.63 -10.41
N THR A 235 19.10 -4.64 -9.53
CA THR A 235 18.79 -4.81 -8.10
C THR A 235 17.67 -3.86 -7.68
N VAL A 236 17.03 -4.14 -6.54
CA VAL A 236 16.00 -3.27 -5.96
C VAL A 236 16.54 -1.84 -5.80
N ASP A 237 17.73 -1.70 -5.23
CA ASP A 237 18.36 -0.39 -4.99
C ASP A 237 18.60 0.40 -6.27
N ALA A 238 19.06 -0.28 -7.34
CA ALA A 238 19.26 0.34 -8.65
C ALA A 238 17.95 0.84 -9.26
N LEU A 239 16.87 0.04 -9.17
CA LEU A 239 15.56 0.43 -9.68
C LEU A 239 14.97 1.59 -8.90
N VAL A 240 15.10 1.56 -7.57
CA VAL A 240 14.64 2.65 -6.69
C VAL A 240 15.40 3.94 -7.00
N ALA A 241 16.73 3.89 -7.14
CA ALA A 241 17.52 5.05 -7.51
C ALA A 241 17.07 5.68 -8.85
N GLU A 242 16.74 4.87 -9.84
CA GLU A 242 16.22 5.35 -11.13
C GLU A 242 14.81 5.93 -11.03
N MET A 243 13.93 5.32 -10.22
CA MET A 243 12.57 5.81 -9.98
C MET A 243 12.56 7.17 -9.30
N VAL A 244 13.40 7.35 -8.28
CA VAL A 244 13.47 8.57 -7.45
C VAL A 244 14.40 9.61 -8.07
N GLY A 245 15.43 9.17 -8.80
CA GLY A 245 16.49 10.04 -9.33
C GLY A 245 17.50 10.48 -8.27
N ARG A 246 17.58 9.76 -7.14
CA ARG A 246 18.50 9.99 -6.02
C ARG A 246 19.04 8.65 -5.53
N GLU A 247 20.14 8.65 -4.79
CA GLU A 247 20.70 7.43 -4.19
C GLU A 247 19.78 6.88 -3.08
N VAL A 248 19.79 5.55 -2.88
CA VAL A 248 18.94 4.87 -1.88
C VAL A 248 19.25 5.34 -0.45
N ALA A 249 20.49 5.79 -0.18
CA ALA A 249 20.86 6.40 1.10
C ALA A 249 19.98 7.62 1.48
N ASP A 250 19.36 8.27 0.49
CA ASP A 250 18.44 9.39 0.71
C ASP A 250 17.00 8.96 1.05
N LEU A 251 16.65 7.67 0.96
CA LEU A 251 15.30 7.18 1.26
C LEU A 251 15.00 7.11 2.76
N PHE A 252 16.02 6.80 3.54
CA PHE A 252 15.93 6.71 5.00
C PHE A 252 16.89 7.69 5.65
N PRO A 253 16.61 9.01 5.58
CA PRO A 253 17.49 10.07 6.08
C PRO A 253 17.45 10.10 7.61
N LYS A 254 17.96 9.05 8.25
CA LYS A 254 18.04 8.91 9.70
C LYS A 254 19.26 9.64 10.23
N THR A 255 19.02 10.61 11.11
CA THR A 255 20.06 11.25 11.93
C THR A 255 20.01 10.64 13.32
N VAL A 256 21.16 10.21 13.82
CA VAL A 256 21.27 9.68 15.19
C VAL A 256 21.02 10.82 16.17
N ALA A 257 20.00 10.69 17.00
CA ALA A 257 19.65 11.63 18.05
C ALA A 257 20.18 11.14 19.42
N PRO A 258 20.49 12.04 20.37
CA PRO A 258 20.76 11.65 21.74
C PRO A 258 19.50 11.03 22.36
N ILE A 259 19.61 9.80 22.86
CA ILE A 259 18.52 9.10 23.54
C ILE A 259 18.50 9.57 25.00
N GLY A 260 17.34 10.09 25.44
CA GLY A 260 17.12 10.64 26.77
C GLY A 260 16.35 9.71 27.71
N ASP A 261 15.57 10.31 28.61
CA ASP A 261 14.79 9.60 29.63
C ASP A 261 13.60 8.83 29.02
N VAL A 262 13.07 7.87 29.79
CA VAL A 262 11.88 7.09 29.41
C VAL A 262 10.65 8.03 29.33
N VAL A 263 10.01 8.04 28.19
CA VAL A 263 8.77 8.78 27.94
C VAL A 263 7.55 7.88 28.03
N LEU A 264 7.59 6.71 27.39
CA LEU A 264 6.53 5.69 27.45
C LEU A 264 7.06 4.46 28.18
N ASP A 265 6.27 3.94 29.13
CA ASP A 265 6.49 2.65 29.78
C ASP A 265 5.22 1.80 29.67
N VAL A 266 5.33 0.65 29.04
CA VAL A 266 4.27 -0.34 28.84
C VAL A 266 4.66 -1.60 29.59
N GLN A 267 3.79 -2.09 30.51
CA GLN A 267 4.07 -3.23 31.35
C GLN A 267 2.94 -4.25 31.34
N GLY A 268 3.21 -5.49 30.90
CA GLY A 268 2.32 -6.63 30.93
C GLY A 268 0.99 -6.42 30.21
N LEU A 269 0.98 -5.58 29.16
CA LEU A 269 -0.25 -5.19 28.47
C LEU A 269 -0.83 -6.40 27.72
N SER A 270 -2.11 -6.73 28.01
CA SER A 270 -2.76 -7.89 27.40
C SER A 270 -4.21 -7.61 27.06
N SER A 271 -4.66 -8.14 25.93
CA SER A 271 -6.07 -8.11 25.48
C SER A 271 -6.42 -9.49 24.90
N VAL A 272 -7.45 -10.11 25.46
CA VAL A 272 -7.86 -11.48 25.11
C VAL A 272 -8.14 -11.61 23.62
N GLY A 273 -7.45 -12.56 22.97
CA GLY A 273 -7.60 -12.84 21.54
C GLY A 273 -6.88 -11.89 20.59
N LEU A 274 -6.14 -10.87 21.10
CA LEU A 274 -5.45 -9.89 20.28
C LEU A 274 -3.94 -9.86 20.57
N PHE A 275 -3.54 -9.68 21.83
CA PHE A 275 -2.14 -9.64 22.24
C PHE A 275 -1.98 -9.98 23.73
N ALA A 276 -0.77 -10.42 24.13
CA ALA A 276 -0.54 -10.86 25.49
C ALA A 276 0.89 -10.53 25.97
N ASP A 277 0.97 -10.04 27.22
CA ASP A 277 2.21 -9.81 27.98
C ASP A 277 3.19 -8.88 27.25
N VAL A 278 2.68 -7.80 26.65
CA VAL A 278 3.47 -6.82 25.93
C VAL A 278 4.09 -5.84 26.92
N SER A 279 5.43 -5.79 26.96
CA SER A 279 6.20 -4.90 27.84
C SER A 279 7.37 -4.31 27.06
N PHE A 280 7.49 -2.97 27.07
CA PHE A 280 8.59 -2.23 26.45
C PHE A 280 8.56 -0.75 26.87
N GLN A 281 9.66 -0.07 26.60
CA GLN A 281 9.79 1.37 26.84
C GLN A 281 10.15 2.10 25.55
N VAL A 282 9.80 3.40 25.47
CA VAL A 282 10.26 4.33 24.44
C VAL A 282 10.84 5.56 25.12
N ARG A 283 12.04 5.98 24.70
CA ARG A 283 12.78 7.09 25.29
C ARG A 283 12.67 8.38 24.46
N ALA A 284 12.95 9.50 25.06
CA ALA A 284 13.03 10.78 24.36
C ALA A 284 14.12 10.72 23.27
N GLY A 285 13.81 11.18 22.06
CA GLY A 285 14.74 11.14 20.94
C GLY A 285 14.88 9.77 20.26
N GLU A 286 14.20 8.74 20.75
CA GLU A 286 14.24 7.38 20.23
C GLU A 286 13.12 7.12 19.22
N ILE A 287 13.43 6.44 18.13
CA ILE A 287 12.45 5.82 17.23
C ILE A 287 12.47 4.30 17.49
N VAL A 288 11.45 3.78 18.16
CA VAL A 288 11.23 2.35 18.32
C VAL A 288 10.37 1.84 17.18
N GLY A 289 10.90 0.90 16.39
CA GLY A 289 10.19 0.23 15.32
C GLY A 289 9.42 -0.98 15.83
N LEU A 290 8.13 -1.07 15.55
CA LEU A 290 7.31 -2.26 15.83
C LEU A 290 7.10 -3.03 14.53
N SER A 291 7.83 -4.14 14.36
CA SER A 291 7.84 -4.98 13.16
C SER A 291 7.09 -6.30 13.39
N GLY A 292 6.77 -7.01 12.31
CA GLY A 292 6.10 -8.31 12.34
C GLY A 292 5.21 -8.52 11.11
N LEU A 293 4.68 -9.72 10.93
CA LEU A 293 3.79 -10.04 9.81
C LEU A 293 2.45 -9.28 9.88
N VAL A 294 1.77 -9.18 8.74
CA VAL A 294 0.41 -8.61 8.69
C VAL A 294 -0.52 -9.44 9.58
N GLY A 295 -1.26 -8.77 10.48
CA GLY A 295 -2.11 -9.45 11.46
C GLY A 295 -1.41 -9.91 12.74
N ALA A 296 -0.12 -9.58 12.96
CA ALA A 296 0.61 -9.94 14.17
C ALA A 296 0.13 -9.22 15.45
N GLY A 297 -0.76 -8.23 15.36
CA GLY A 297 -1.29 -7.50 16.52
C GLY A 297 -0.66 -6.13 16.78
N ARG A 298 0.18 -5.62 15.88
CA ARG A 298 0.93 -4.36 16.05
C ARG A 298 0.02 -3.13 16.21
N SER A 299 -0.94 -2.95 15.31
CA SER A 299 -1.89 -1.83 15.34
C SER A 299 -2.82 -1.90 16.55
N GLU A 300 -3.21 -3.11 16.97
CA GLU A 300 -4.02 -3.37 18.16
C GLU A 300 -3.29 -2.91 19.42
N ILE A 301 -1.99 -3.24 19.55
CA ILE A 301 -1.13 -2.78 20.66
C ILE A 301 -1.06 -1.25 20.68
N ALA A 302 -0.79 -0.60 19.55
CA ALA A 302 -0.72 0.86 19.44
C ALA A 302 -2.04 1.55 19.84
N ARG A 303 -3.17 1.03 19.36
CA ARG A 303 -4.52 1.55 19.66
C ARG A 303 -4.88 1.34 21.13
N ALA A 304 -4.47 0.24 21.73
CA ALA A 304 -4.66 -0.01 23.16
C ALA A 304 -3.84 0.96 24.02
N ILE A 305 -2.56 1.21 23.67
CA ILE A 305 -1.70 2.19 24.34
C ILE A 305 -2.32 3.59 24.29
N PHE A 306 -2.83 4.00 23.13
CA PHE A 306 -3.46 5.30 22.96
C PHE A 306 -4.87 5.38 23.58
N GLY A 307 -5.44 4.24 23.99
CA GLY A 307 -6.75 4.14 24.62
C GLY A 307 -7.93 4.16 23.66
N VAL A 308 -7.74 3.85 22.37
CA VAL A 308 -8.82 3.59 21.41
C VAL A 308 -9.45 2.25 21.73
N ASP A 309 -8.63 1.21 21.85
CA ASP A 309 -9.06 -0.14 22.16
C ASP A 309 -8.91 -0.43 23.68
N ARG A 310 -9.61 -1.47 24.11
CA ARG A 310 -9.54 -1.96 25.48
C ARG A 310 -8.38 -2.95 25.62
N TYR A 311 -7.73 -2.93 26.77
CA TYR A 311 -6.89 -4.01 27.24
C TYR A 311 -7.41 -4.53 28.59
N ASP A 312 -7.10 -5.79 28.91
CA ASP A 312 -7.68 -6.47 30.08
C ASP A 312 -6.74 -6.43 31.30
N SER A 313 -5.43 -6.40 31.08
CA SER A 313 -4.41 -6.32 32.12
C SER A 313 -3.19 -5.52 31.70
N GLY A 314 -2.36 -5.17 32.65
CA GLY A 314 -1.16 -4.37 32.45
C GLY A 314 -1.34 -2.88 32.72
N SER A 315 -0.33 -2.09 32.36
CA SER A 315 -0.37 -0.63 32.53
C SER A 315 0.39 0.10 31.43
N VAL A 316 -0.06 1.32 31.18
CA VAL A 316 0.59 2.28 30.29
C VAL A 316 0.90 3.54 31.09
N GLU A 317 2.15 3.96 31.12
CA GLU A 317 2.60 5.18 31.76
C GLU A 317 3.28 6.11 30.76
N LEU A 318 2.96 7.38 30.82
CA LEU A 318 3.65 8.44 30.07
C LEU A 318 4.30 9.41 31.05
N LEU A 319 5.62 9.61 30.92
CA LEU A 319 6.42 10.45 31.82
C LEU A 319 6.17 10.11 33.30
N GLY A 320 6.12 8.79 33.62
CA GLY A 320 5.86 8.26 34.97
C GLY A 320 4.44 8.45 35.48
N LYS A 321 3.49 8.85 34.63
CA LYS A 321 2.06 9.00 35.00
C LYS A 321 1.22 7.98 34.25
N ARG A 322 0.42 7.23 35.02
CA ARG A 322 -0.48 6.23 34.47
C ARG A 322 -1.54 6.87 33.57
N VAL A 323 -1.69 6.34 32.35
CA VAL A 323 -2.74 6.74 31.41
C VAL A 323 -3.93 5.80 31.55
N PRO A 324 -5.14 6.32 31.79
CA PRO A 324 -6.34 5.49 31.91
C PRO A 324 -6.65 4.75 30.60
N PRO A 325 -7.03 3.47 30.65
CA PRO A 325 -7.46 2.73 29.47
C PRO A 325 -8.75 3.32 28.88
N ARG A 326 -9.00 3.06 27.59
CA ARG A 326 -10.21 3.50 26.87
C ARG A 326 -10.47 5.00 26.93
N SER A 327 -9.43 5.80 26.97
CA SER A 327 -9.55 7.25 27.04
C SER A 327 -8.56 7.98 26.13
N PRO A 328 -8.82 8.05 24.81
CA PRO A 328 -7.99 8.84 23.90
C PRO A 328 -7.83 10.30 24.37
N ALA A 329 -8.88 10.87 24.99
CA ALA A 329 -8.81 12.22 25.52
C ALA A 329 -7.80 12.35 26.70
N ALA A 330 -7.61 11.31 27.51
CA ALA A 330 -6.59 11.29 28.55
C ALA A 330 -5.19 11.13 27.95
N ALA A 331 -5.03 10.26 26.97
CA ALA A 331 -3.77 10.07 26.22
C ALA A 331 -3.31 11.38 25.55
N ILE A 332 -4.21 12.09 24.87
CA ILE A 332 -3.93 13.40 24.27
C ILE A 332 -3.50 14.42 25.34
N ARG A 333 -4.24 14.52 26.46
CA ARG A 333 -3.85 15.44 27.55
C ARG A 333 -2.55 15.08 28.23
N ALA A 334 -2.18 13.80 28.26
CA ALA A 334 -0.89 13.35 28.75
C ALA A 334 0.27 13.70 27.79
N GLY A 335 -0.02 13.96 26.52
CA GLY A 335 0.97 14.29 25.48
C GLY A 335 1.23 13.16 24.49
N MET A 336 0.28 12.27 24.27
CA MET A 336 0.35 11.24 23.21
C MET A 336 -0.36 11.73 21.94
N ALA A 337 0.17 11.32 20.78
CA ALA A 337 -0.44 11.46 19.48
C ALA A 337 -0.49 10.09 18.77
N LEU A 338 -1.53 9.85 17.97
CA LEU A 338 -1.68 8.63 17.16
C LEU A 338 -2.03 8.97 15.72
N VAL A 339 -1.09 8.73 14.81
CA VAL A 339 -1.35 8.73 13.36
C VAL A 339 -1.80 7.32 12.98
N PRO A 340 -3.04 7.14 12.51
CA PRO A 340 -3.58 5.81 12.21
C PRO A 340 -3.16 5.31 10.83
N GLU A 341 -3.25 3.99 10.62
CA GLU A 341 -2.96 3.31 9.37
C GLU A 341 -3.80 3.83 8.19
N ASP A 342 -5.13 3.89 8.35
CA ASP A 342 -6.03 4.41 7.31
C ASP A 342 -6.30 5.91 7.51
N ARG A 343 -5.49 6.72 6.82
CA ARG A 343 -5.62 8.19 6.90
C ARG A 343 -6.97 8.71 6.45
N ARG A 344 -7.63 8.06 5.48
CA ARG A 344 -8.90 8.52 4.91
C ARG A 344 -10.09 8.21 5.81
N LYS A 345 -10.12 7.02 6.43
CA LYS A 345 -11.23 6.59 7.28
C LYS A 345 -11.09 7.06 8.73
N GLN A 346 -9.84 7.12 9.23
CA GLN A 346 -9.55 7.35 10.66
C GLN A 346 -8.77 8.66 10.90
N GLY A 347 -7.97 9.09 9.92
CA GLY A 347 -7.08 10.22 10.06
C GLY A 347 -7.71 11.57 9.70
N LEU A 348 -8.56 11.65 8.68
CA LEU A 348 -9.09 12.87 8.09
C LEU A 348 -10.62 12.90 8.08
N VAL A 349 -11.16 14.10 8.16
CA VAL A 349 -12.51 14.39 7.68
C VAL A 349 -12.35 14.88 6.24
N THR A 350 -12.46 13.96 5.29
CA THR A 350 -12.10 14.17 3.87
C THR A 350 -12.85 15.34 3.23
N GLU A 351 -14.12 15.53 3.60
CA GLU A 351 -15.00 16.62 3.12
C GLU A 351 -14.71 17.98 3.77
N SER A 352 -13.78 18.05 4.70
CA SER A 352 -13.42 19.29 5.40
C SER A 352 -12.12 19.89 4.84
N SER A 353 -11.92 21.19 5.12
CA SER A 353 -10.71 21.91 4.73
C SER A 353 -9.47 21.39 5.45
N VAL A 354 -8.29 21.67 4.88
CA VAL A 354 -6.98 21.40 5.49
C VAL A 354 -6.90 22.03 6.87
N ALA A 355 -7.25 23.32 6.99
CA ALA A 355 -7.22 24.03 8.28
C ALA A 355 -8.09 23.36 9.34
N ARG A 356 -9.31 22.97 8.98
CA ARG A 356 -10.24 22.32 9.93
C ARG A 356 -9.73 20.94 10.35
N ASN A 357 -9.10 20.18 9.46
CA ASN A 357 -8.47 18.90 9.79
C ASN A 357 -7.31 19.10 10.77
N VAL A 358 -6.38 20.02 10.50
CA VAL A 358 -5.25 20.30 11.39
C VAL A 358 -5.72 20.81 12.74
N ALA A 359 -6.67 21.74 12.78
CA ALA A 359 -7.20 22.30 14.02
C ALA A 359 -8.11 21.33 14.81
N GLY A 360 -8.50 20.21 14.22
CA GLY A 360 -9.56 19.32 14.73
C GLY A 360 -9.37 18.84 16.15
N VAL A 361 -8.15 18.50 16.56
CA VAL A 361 -7.85 18.02 17.93
C VAL A 361 -7.73 19.17 18.93
N ILE A 362 -7.19 20.33 18.53
CA ILE A 362 -6.93 21.49 19.40
C ILE A 362 -8.07 22.50 19.41
N ARG A 363 -9.15 22.27 18.66
CA ARG A 363 -10.23 23.26 18.43
C ARG A 363 -10.84 23.84 19.69
N ARG A 364 -10.88 23.10 20.83
CA ARG A 364 -11.39 23.60 22.10
C ARG A 364 -10.58 24.78 22.62
N GLY A 365 -9.28 24.80 22.43
CA GLY A 365 -8.39 25.90 22.78
C GLY A 365 -8.47 27.10 21.82
N LEU A 366 -9.09 26.92 20.65
CA LEU A 366 -9.20 27.97 19.62
C LEU A 366 -10.54 28.75 19.72
N THR A 367 -11.46 28.31 20.56
CA THR A 367 -12.77 28.98 20.72
C THR A 367 -12.64 30.28 21.49
N SER A 368 -13.30 31.34 21.01
CA SER A 368 -13.47 32.59 21.72
C SER A 368 -14.97 32.85 21.95
N ALA A 369 -15.39 33.10 23.16
CA ALA A 369 -16.82 33.24 23.56
C ALA A 369 -17.68 32.05 23.07
N GLY A 370 -17.12 30.82 23.03
CA GLY A 370 -17.81 29.61 22.56
C GLY A 370 -17.90 29.47 21.04
N LEU A 371 -17.35 30.40 20.26
CA LEU A 371 -17.35 30.36 18.80
C LEU A 371 -15.98 30.01 18.25
N LEU A 372 -15.96 29.10 17.27
CA LEU A 372 -14.79 28.77 16.48
C LEU A 372 -14.92 29.41 15.08
N THR A 373 -13.95 30.21 14.71
CA THR A 373 -13.94 30.88 13.39
C THR A 373 -12.93 30.26 12.46
N GLY A 374 -13.19 30.26 11.13
CA GLY A 374 -12.25 29.77 10.11
C GLY A 374 -10.90 30.52 10.15
N ARG A 375 -10.90 31.83 10.54
CA ARG A 375 -9.66 32.57 10.75
C ARG A 375 -8.81 32.01 11.90
N ALA A 376 -9.45 31.54 12.98
CA ALA A 376 -8.73 30.91 14.10
C ALA A 376 -8.18 29.54 13.68
N GLU A 377 -8.96 28.75 12.93
CA GLU A 377 -8.50 27.47 12.35
C GLU A 377 -7.31 27.67 11.41
N ASN A 378 -7.39 28.61 10.45
CA ASN A 378 -6.30 28.93 9.52
C ASN A 378 -5.04 29.43 10.23
N ARG A 379 -5.19 30.27 11.26
CA ARG A 379 -4.06 30.76 12.06
C ARG A 379 -3.35 29.64 12.81
N ALA A 380 -4.10 28.70 13.35
CA ALA A 380 -3.55 27.54 14.06
C ALA A 380 -2.92 26.51 13.10
N ALA A 381 -3.50 26.31 11.94
CA ALA A 381 -3.03 25.33 10.96
C ALA A 381 -1.82 25.80 10.14
N GLY A 382 -1.74 27.11 9.87
CA GLY A 382 -0.71 27.69 8.97
C GLY A 382 0.73 27.31 9.31
N PRO A 383 1.18 27.49 10.57
CA PRO A 383 2.54 27.11 10.97
C PRO A 383 2.87 25.64 10.75
N TRP A 384 1.93 24.73 11.03
CA TRP A 384 2.12 23.29 10.86
C TRP A 384 2.09 22.86 9.40
N ALA A 385 1.18 23.43 8.62
CA ALA A 385 1.12 23.19 7.18
C ALA A 385 2.42 23.70 6.49
N GLY A 386 2.94 24.86 6.91
CA GLY A 386 4.20 25.39 6.42
C GLY A 386 5.40 24.54 6.83
N ARG A 387 5.49 24.14 8.11
CA ARG A 387 6.60 23.31 8.63
C ARG A 387 6.69 21.95 7.92
N LEU A 388 5.54 21.39 7.56
CA LEU A 388 5.44 20.08 6.88
C LEU A 388 5.41 20.21 5.36
N GLU A 389 5.59 21.43 4.84
CA GLU A 389 5.57 21.69 3.40
C GLU A 389 4.34 21.05 2.71
N VAL A 390 3.16 21.25 3.30
CA VAL A 390 1.90 20.76 2.73
C VAL A 390 1.61 21.53 1.44
N LYS A 391 1.66 20.83 0.31
CA LYS A 391 1.39 21.42 -1.01
C LYS A 391 -0.11 21.65 -1.17
N THR A 392 -0.55 22.88 -0.94
CA THR A 392 -1.94 23.33 -1.07
C THR A 392 -2.00 24.75 -1.64
N SER A 393 -3.01 25.04 -2.46
CA SER A 393 -3.27 26.40 -2.96
C SER A 393 -3.91 27.29 -1.88
N SER A 394 -4.58 26.68 -0.90
CA SER A 394 -5.23 27.37 0.23
C SER A 394 -5.49 26.36 1.35
N LEU A 395 -5.41 26.82 2.61
CA LEU A 395 -5.80 26.04 3.78
C LEU A 395 -7.31 25.75 3.83
N ASP A 396 -8.11 26.48 3.07
CA ASP A 396 -9.56 26.24 2.93
C ASP A 396 -9.88 25.14 1.90
N MET A 397 -8.86 24.63 1.17
CA MET A 397 -9.01 23.55 0.21
C MET A 397 -9.45 22.26 0.91
N ASN A 398 -10.35 21.51 0.24
CA ASN A 398 -10.85 20.23 0.73
C ASN A 398 -9.75 19.16 0.74
N ALA A 399 -9.59 18.45 1.85
CA ALA A 399 -8.56 17.43 2.01
C ALA A 399 -8.73 16.24 1.03
N ALA A 400 -9.95 15.97 0.56
CA ALA A 400 -10.22 14.91 -0.42
C ALA A 400 -9.50 15.12 -1.77
N THR A 401 -9.24 16.38 -2.13
CA THR A 401 -8.63 16.75 -3.43
C THR A 401 -7.10 16.67 -3.43
N MET A 402 -6.49 16.37 -2.29
CA MET A 402 -5.04 16.31 -2.14
C MET A 402 -4.48 14.94 -2.53
N SER A 403 -3.20 14.92 -2.96
CA SER A 403 -2.46 13.66 -3.12
C SER A 403 -2.31 12.90 -1.79
N GLY A 404 -2.11 11.57 -1.85
CA GLY A 404 -1.94 10.74 -0.67
C GLY A 404 -0.86 11.24 0.30
N GLY A 405 0.30 11.66 -0.22
CA GLY A 405 1.38 12.21 0.59
C GLY A 405 1.02 13.52 1.29
N ASN A 406 0.31 14.43 0.61
CA ASN A 406 -0.16 15.66 1.26
C ASN A 406 -1.25 15.38 2.31
N GLN A 407 -2.14 14.42 2.06
CA GLN A 407 -3.11 13.95 3.06
C GLN A 407 -2.38 13.43 4.32
N GLN A 408 -1.32 12.64 4.15
CA GLN A 408 -0.50 12.12 5.26
C GLN A 408 0.14 13.27 6.06
N LYS A 409 0.73 14.24 5.39
CA LYS A 409 1.28 15.44 6.02
C LYS A 409 0.22 16.22 6.82
N VAL A 410 -1.01 16.33 6.33
CA VAL A 410 -2.14 16.95 7.06
C VAL A 410 -2.50 16.17 8.33
N VAL A 411 -2.51 14.81 8.28
CA VAL A 411 -2.75 13.99 9.48
C VAL A 411 -1.64 14.18 10.50
N ILE A 412 -0.38 14.17 10.06
CA ILE A 412 0.76 14.41 10.96
C ILE A 412 0.67 15.84 11.55
N ALA A 413 0.37 16.87 10.73
CA ALA A 413 0.19 18.24 11.18
C ALA A 413 -0.88 18.38 12.27
N LYS A 414 -2.02 17.67 12.10
CA LYS A 414 -3.11 17.62 13.09
C LYS A 414 -2.63 17.16 14.46
N TRP A 415 -1.79 16.13 14.48
CA TRP A 415 -1.29 15.57 15.73
C TRP A 415 -0.14 16.39 16.31
N LEU A 416 0.78 16.90 15.49
CA LEU A 416 1.86 17.77 15.96
C LEU A 416 1.33 19.08 16.52
N ALA A 417 0.16 19.57 16.09
CA ALA A 417 -0.50 20.74 16.66
C ALA A 417 -0.89 20.56 18.13
N THR A 418 -0.91 19.33 18.67
CA THR A 418 -1.09 19.06 20.11
C THR A 418 0.21 19.14 20.91
N GLU A 419 1.36 19.38 20.26
CA GLU A 419 2.71 19.40 20.86
C GLU A 419 3.00 18.14 21.70
N PRO A 420 2.89 16.93 21.09
CA PRO A 420 2.99 15.68 21.83
C PRO A 420 4.42 15.40 22.30
N LYS A 421 4.55 14.59 23.35
CA LYS A 421 5.82 14.01 23.83
C LYS A 421 6.09 12.65 23.23
N LEU A 422 5.04 11.92 22.88
CA LEU A 422 5.07 10.63 22.19
C LEU A 422 4.22 10.70 20.91
N LEU A 423 4.83 10.35 19.79
CA LEU A 423 4.15 10.14 18.52
C LEU A 423 4.10 8.64 18.22
N ILE A 424 2.90 8.06 18.23
CA ILE A 424 2.64 6.74 17.71
C ILE A 424 2.23 6.92 16.25
N ILE A 425 2.92 6.25 15.33
CA ILE A 425 2.63 6.37 13.90
C ILE A 425 2.53 4.99 13.28
N ASP A 426 1.34 4.68 12.76
CA ASP A 426 1.02 3.38 12.17
C ASP A 426 1.04 3.49 10.64
N GLU A 427 1.91 2.71 9.99
CA GLU A 427 2.14 2.68 8.55
C GLU A 427 2.34 4.09 7.96
N PRO A 428 3.41 4.83 8.37
CA PRO A 428 3.59 6.25 8.04
C PRO A 428 3.61 6.53 6.55
N THR A 429 4.05 5.57 5.75
CA THR A 429 4.30 5.75 4.30
C THR A 429 3.38 4.92 3.41
N ARG A 430 2.37 4.27 3.99
CA ARG A 430 1.44 3.42 3.24
C ARG A 430 0.67 4.21 2.18
N GLY A 431 0.75 3.75 0.92
CA GLY A 431 0.03 4.33 -0.20
C GLY A 431 0.42 5.78 -0.53
N ILE A 432 1.68 6.13 -0.31
CA ILE A 432 2.30 7.37 -0.78
C ILE A 432 3.47 7.04 -1.71
N ASP A 433 3.86 7.99 -2.54
CA ASP A 433 4.98 7.83 -3.47
C ASP A 433 6.32 7.85 -2.74
N VAL A 434 7.37 7.29 -3.37
CA VAL A 434 8.69 7.10 -2.75
C VAL A 434 9.36 8.43 -2.38
N GLY A 435 9.18 9.49 -3.19
CA GLY A 435 9.71 10.81 -2.87
C GLY A 435 9.09 11.40 -1.61
N THR A 436 7.76 11.24 -1.47
CA THR A 436 7.05 11.67 -0.26
C THR A 436 7.37 10.78 0.95
N LYS A 437 7.67 9.46 0.75
CA LYS A 437 8.17 8.60 1.84
C LYS A 437 9.42 9.18 2.48
N SER A 438 10.42 9.55 1.68
CA SER A 438 11.67 10.16 2.16
C SER A 438 11.41 11.47 2.93
N GLU A 439 10.46 12.32 2.48
CA GLU A 439 10.07 13.53 3.21
C GLU A 439 9.47 13.22 4.59
N VAL A 440 8.62 12.19 4.69
CA VAL A 440 8.04 11.73 5.97
C VAL A 440 9.13 11.15 6.87
N HIS A 441 10.04 10.33 6.35
CA HIS A 441 11.16 9.77 7.10
C HIS A 441 12.07 10.87 7.67
N ARG A 442 12.42 11.89 6.86
CA ARG A 442 13.19 13.03 7.32
C ARG A 442 12.48 13.76 8.44
N LEU A 443 11.17 13.99 8.30
CA LEU A 443 10.37 14.61 9.34
C LEU A 443 10.42 13.81 10.65
N LEU A 444 10.27 12.49 10.61
CA LEU A 444 10.34 11.64 11.81
C LEU A 444 11.73 11.70 12.46
N SER A 445 12.78 11.67 11.64
CA SER A 445 14.16 11.82 12.12
C SER A 445 14.39 13.19 12.79
N ASP A 446 13.90 14.27 12.19
CA ASP A 446 14.01 15.63 12.73
C ASP A 446 13.22 15.78 14.05
N LEU A 447 12.04 15.16 14.15
CA LEU A 447 11.23 15.17 15.37
C LEU A 447 11.93 14.40 16.51
N ALA A 448 12.51 13.23 16.22
CA ALA A 448 13.33 12.49 17.17
C ALA A 448 14.56 13.33 17.59
N GLY A 449 15.24 13.99 16.63
CA GLY A 449 16.34 14.91 16.91
C GLY A 449 15.98 16.08 17.83
N GLN A 450 14.70 16.47 17.88
CA GLN A 450 14.17 17.49 18.80
C GLN A 450 13.73 16.89 20.16
N GLY A 451 14.00 15.60 20.43
CA GLY A 451 13.70 14.92 21.68
C GLY A 451 12.31 14.28 21.75
N MET A 452 11.57 14.18 20.63
CA MET A 452 10.29 13.48 20.61
C MET A 452 10.50 11.97 20.66
N ALA A 453 9.75 11.25 21.51
CA ALA A 453 9.68 9.80 21.50
C ALA A 453 8.76 9.35 20.35
N ILE A 454 9.19 8.34 19.55
CA ILE A 454 8.42 7.86 18.41
C ILE A 454 8.28 6.33 18.50
N LEU A 455 7.03 5.85 18.45
CA LEU A 455 6.70 4.44 18.21
C LEU A 455 6.19 4.32 16.77
N MET A 456 7.03 3.75 15.90
CA MET A 456 6.75 3.60 14.48
C MET A 456 6.36 2.15 14.18
N ILE A 457 5.19 1.95 13.59
CA ILE A 457 4.73 0.64 13.13
C ILE A 457 4.83 0.63 11.61
N SER A 458 5.49 -0.38 11.04
CA SER A 458 5.54 -0.56 9.60
C SER A 458 5.55 -2.05 9.23
N SER A 459 4.88 -2.37 8.12
CA SER A 459 4.95 -3.66 7.45
C SER A 459 6.11 -3.74 6.46
N GLU A 460 6.71 -2.59 6.10
CA GLU A 460 7.86 -2.53 5.21
C GLU A 460 9.15 -2.70 6.03
N LEU A 461 9.76 -3.88 5.94
CA LEU A 461 10.99 -4.19 6.70
C LEU A 461 12.15 -3.20 6.42
N PRO A 462 12.40 -2.75 5.16
CA PRO A 462 13.42 -1.74 4.90
C PRO A 462 13.16 -0.40 5.63
N GLU A 463 11.88 -0.01 5.80
CA GLU A 463 11.52 1.20 6.55
C GLU A 463 11.87 1.07 8.03
N VAL A 464 11.54 -0.07 8.63
CA VAL A 464 11.87 -0.32 10.05
C VAL A 464 13.38 -0.34 10.26
N LEU A 465 14.12 -1.09 9.45
CA LEU A 465 15.58 -1.20 9.53
C LEU A 465 16.28 0.15 9.26
N GLY A 466 15.76 0.94 8.34
CA GLY A 466 16.33 2.25 7.97
C GLY A 466 16.09 3.34 9.00
N MET A 467 14.94 3.31 9.70
CA MET A 467 14.49 4.42 10.54
C MET A 467 14.58 4.16 12.05
N ALA A 468 14.42 2.92 12.52
CA ALA A 468 14.40 2.62 13.94
C ALA A 468 15.79 2.66 14.58
N ASP A 469 15.86 3.07 15.85
CA ASP A 469 17.04 2.93 16.72
C ASP A 469 17.03 1.55 17.38
N ARG A 470 15.84 1.01 17.66
CA ARG A 470 15.59 -0.30 18.24
C ARG A 470 14.31 -0.89 17.64
N ILE A 471 14.28 -2.20 17.43
CA ILE A 471 13.18 -2.90 16.77
C ILE A 471 12.59 -3.93 17.73
N LEU A 472 11.29 -3.83 17.95
CA LEU A 472 10.47 -4.83 18.63
C LEU A 472 9.76 -5.68 17.57
N VAL A 473 9.99 -6.98 17.59
CA VAL A 473 9.35 -7.89 16.64
C VAL A 473 8.13 -8.53 17.31
N VAL A 474 6.99 -8.42 16.64
CA VAL A 474 5.70 -8.97 17.12
C VAL A 474 5.32 -10.18 16.29
N CYS A 475 5.03 -11.29 16.98
CA CYS A 475 4.47 -12.50 16.41
C CYS A 475 3.28 -12.95 17.25
N GLU A 476 2.11 -13.17 16.63
CA GLU A 476 0.88 -13.63 17.30
C GLU A 476 0.53 -12.85 18.59
N GLY A 477 0.66 -11.52 18.51
CA GLY A 477 0.32 -10.62 19.61
C GLY A 477 1.35 -10.61 20.78
N ARG A 478 2.55 -11.13 20.59
CA ARG A 478 3.64 -11.13 21.59
C ARG A 478 4.89 -10.49 21.02
N ILE A 479 5.70 -9.85 21.86
CA ILE A 479 7.04 -9.44 21.49
C ILE A 479 7.93 -10.66 21.56
N THR A 480 8.48 -11.07 20.41
CA THR A 480 9.34 -12.25 20.27
C THR A 480 10.82 -11.92 20.26
N ALA A 481 11.16 -10.68 19.91
CA ALA A 481 12.53 -10.18 19.98
C ALA A 481 12.53 -8.66 20.16
N GLU A 482 13.59 -8.19 20.81
CA GLU A 482 14.00 -6.79 20.89
C GLU A 482 15.43 -6.72 20.37
N LEU A 483 15.64 -5.96 19.29
CA LEU A 483 16.89 -5.91 18.55
C LEU A 483 17.38 -4.46 18.48
N ASP A 484 18.62 -4.21 18.84
CA ASP A 484 19.25 -2.94 18.56
C ASP A 484 19.51 -2.78 17.06
N ARG A 485 19.58 -1.53 16.58
CA ARG A 485 19.76 -1.22 15.15
C ARG A 485 20.89 -2.00 14.50
N ASP A 486 22.03 -2.13 15.18
CA ASP A 486 23.24 -2.79 14.64
C ASP A 486 23.12 -4.32 14.58
N GLU A 487 22.19 -4.90 15.34
CA GLU A 487 21.93 -6.35 15.40
C GLU A 487 20.78 -6.76 14.48
N ALA A 488 19.95 -5.79 14.06
CA ALA A 488 18.77 -6.04 13.25
C ALA A 488 19.16 -6.24 11.78
N THR A 489 18.95 -7.45 11.27
CA THR A 489 19.03 -7.79 9.85
C THR A 489 17.67 -8.27 9.34
N PRO A 490 17.43 -8.27 8.02
CA PRO A 490 16.21 -8.84 7.48
C PRO A 490 15.94 -10.26 7.98
N GLU A 491 16.99 -11.08 8.08
CA GLU A 491 16.92 -12.48 8.51
C GLU A 491 16.55 -12.60 9.99
N THR A 492 17.18 -11.80 10.87
CA THR A 492 16.90 -11.86 12.32
C THR A 492 15.49 -11.38 12.64
N VAL A 493 15.03 -10.31 11.98
CA VAL A 493 13.67 -9.81 12.16
C VAL A 493 12.63 -10.78 11.62
N MET A 494 12.83 -11.35 10.42
CA MET A 494 11.91 -12.33 9.83
C MET A 494 11.89 -13.63 10.62
N PHE A 495 13.03 -14.11 11.11
CA PHE A 495 13.08 -15.27 11.99
C PHE A 495 12.22 -15.07 13.25
N ALA A 496 12.36 -13.92 13.92
CA ALA A 496 11.57 -13.59 15.11
C ALA A 496 10.08 -13.38 14.79
N ALA A 497 9.75 -12.87 13.60
CA ALA A 497 8.37 -12.63 13.17
C ALA A 497 7.61 -13.92 12.81
N THR A 498 8.33 -15.02 12.52
CA THR A 498 7.72 -16.31 12.12
C THR A 498 7.79 -17.37 13.22
N ASN A 499 8.66 -17.21 14.21
CA ASN A 499 8.82 -18.16 15.30
C ASN A 499 8.21 -17.61 16.60
N ALA A 500 6.97 -17.99 16.88
CA ALA A 500 6.39 -17.76 18.21
C ALA A 500 7.27 -18.44 19.28
N VAL A 501 7.70 -17.68 20.29
CA VAL A 501 8.45 -18.24 21.41
C VAL A 501 7.54 -19.21 22.16
N THR A 502 7.76 -20.51 21.99
CA THR A 502 7.15 -21.52 22.85
C THR A 502 7.75 -21.36 24.26
N HIS A 503 7.09 -20.56 25.09
CA HIS A 503 7.37 -20.63 26.53
C HIS A 503 6.96 -22.02 27.02
N THR A 504 7.94 -22.93 27.13
CA THR A 504 7.87 -24.07 28.03
C THR A 504 7.87 -23.52 29.45
N GLY A 505 6.68 -23.16 29.95
CA GLY A 505 6.49 -22.95 31.38
C GLY A 505 6.87 -24.25 32.13
N PRO A 506 7.39 -24.17 33.37
CA PRO A 506 7.77 -25.36 34.11
C PRO A 506 6.52 -26.26 34.27
N SER A 507 6.66 -27.50 33.78
CA SER A 507 5.69 -28.58 33.97
C SER A 507 5.40 -28.70 35.46
N VAL A 508 4.22 -28.32 35.91
CA VAL A 508 3.72 -28.70 37.23
C VAL A 508 3.43 -30.19 37.14
N ALA A 509 4.34 -30.98 37.65
CA ALA A 509 4.15 -32.39 37.91
C ALA A 509 2.97 -32.53 38.89
N THR A 510 1.82 -32.94 38.43
CA THR A 510 0.71 -33.40 39.25
C THR A 510 1.10 -34.74 39.81
N GLU A 511 1.61 -34.75 41.06
CA GLU A 511 1.66 -35.96 41.89
C GLU A 511 0.22 -36.42 42.15
N VAL A 512 -0.10 -37.58 41.66
CA VAL A 512 -1.33 -38.33 42.01
C VAL A 512 -1.05 -39.01 43.34
N PRO A 513 -1.79 -38.76 44.45
CA PRO A 513 -1.68 -39.55 45.67
C PRO A 513 -2.27 -40.93 45.45
N ALA A 514 -1.56 -41.93 46.05
CA ALA A 514 -1.91 -43.35 46.09
C ALA A 514 -3.21 -43.65 46.86
#